data_062f583e46a306961c88605b5a842903
#
_entry.id   062f583e46a306961c88605b5a842903
#
_cell.length_a   1.000
_cell.length_b   1.000
_cell.length_c   1.000
_cell.angle_alpha   90.00
_cell.angle_beta   90.00
_cell.angle_gamma   90.00
#
_symmetry.space_group_name_H-M   'P 1'
#
loop_
_entity.id
_entity.type
_entity.pdbx_description
1 polymer ?
#
loop_
_entity_poly.entity_id
_entity_poly.type
_entity_poly.pdbx_seq_one_letter_code
_entity_poly.pdbx_strand_id
1 'polypeptide(L)'
;MKFIPLANLKNTTGIVTTCKEEKELIVANKNGVPALVLMSREVYITHFGEVTDNAYINMRRDVELVAEPILIRIFNNPAEVVRICEEQTGYIIPVLRNGVDVIYVMEYRTYQERKNYLKELYNMQIKSKN
;
A
#
# COMPACT_ATOMS: atom_id res chain seq x y z
N MET A 1 4.12 12.36 2.93
CA MET A 1 3.34 11.86 1.79
C MET A 1 3.74 12.63 0.54
N LYS A 2 4.09 11.92 -0.50
CA LYS A 2 4.56 12.52 -1.75
C LYS A 2 3.60 12.17 -2.89
N PHE A 3 3.16 13.17 -3.65
CA PHE A 3 2.27 12.97 -4.79
C PHE A 3 3.06 13.04 -6.09
N ILE A 4 2.85 12.06 -6.97
CA ILE A 4 3.52 11.99 -8.27
C ILE A 4 2.50 11.69 -9.37
N PRO A 5 2.76 12.11 -10.61
CA PRO A 5 1.98 11.62 -11.75
C PRO A 5 2.22 10.13 -11.94
N LEU A 6 1.21 9.41 -12.40
CA LEU A 6 1.32 7.96 -12.63
C LEU A 6 2.48 7.61 -13.55
N ALA A 7 2.74 8.43 -14.57
CA ALA A 7 3.84 8.19 -15.52
C ALA A 7 5.22 8.12 -14.84
N ASN A 8 5.37 8.74 -13.67
CA ASN A 8 6.64 8.72 -12.93
C ASN A 8 6.97 7.34 -12.33
N LEU A 9 6.05 6.38 -12.37
CA LEU A 9 6.36 5.01 -11.96
C LEU A 9 7.51 4.42 -12.79
N LYS A 10 7.74 4.93 -14.01
CA LYS A 10 8.83 4.49 -14.87
C LYS A 10 10.20 4.76 -14.26
N ASN A 11 10.31 5.73 -13.36
CA ASN A 11 11.55 5.98 -12.61
C ASN A 11 11.61 5.05 -11.39
N THR A 12 11.81 3.77 -11.66
CA THR A 12 11.77 2.74 -10.61
C THR A 12 12.81 2.95 -9.51
N THR A 13 14.02 3.38 -9.88
CA THR A 13 15.08 3.66 -8.90
C THR A 13 14.65 4.78 -7.94
N GLY A 14 14.11 5.87 -8.49
CA GLY A 14 13.63 6.98 -7.67
C GLY A 14 12.47 6.59 -6.77
N ILE A 15 11.55 5.78 -7.27
CA ILE A 15 10.41 5.26 -6.48
C ILE A 15 10.91 4.43 -5.30
N VAL A 16 11.81 3.48 -5.55
CA VAL A 16 12.34 2.61 -4.51
C VAL A 16 13.11 3.42 -3.46
N THR A 17 13.95 4.34 -3.90
CA THR A 17 14.70 5.22 -3.01
C THR A 17 13.78 6.03 -2.11
N THR A 18 12.75 6.66 -2.68
CA THR A 18 11.80 7.45 -1.93
C THR A 18 11.06 6.60 -0.89
N CYS A 19 10.62 5.42 -1.27
CA CYS A 19 9.88 4.55 -0.37
C CYS A 19 10.77 3.98 0.75
N LYS A 20 11.98 3.53 0.42
CA LYS A 20 12.82 2.79 1.37
C LYS A 20 13.76 3.68 2.17
N GLU A 21 14.41 4.62 1.53
CA GLU A 21 15.41 5.46 2.19
C GLU A 21 14.82 6.70 2.81
N GLU A 22 13.92 7.36 2.09
CA GLU A 22 13.23 8.55 2.59
C GLU A 22 12.02 8.20 3.46
N LYS A 23 11.60 6.93 3.45
CA LYS A 23 10.46 6.41 4.23
C LYS A 23 9.18 7.19 3.95
N GLU A 24 9.01 7.60 2.69
CA GLU A 24 7.84 8.33 2.24
C GLU A 24 6.77 7.39 1.69
N LEU A 25 5.53 7.75 1.95
CA LEU A 25 4.39 7.16 1.27
C LEU A 25 4.16 7.95 0.00
N ILE A 26 4.07 7.26 -1.13
CA ILE A 26 3.85 7.89 -2.44
C ILE A 26 2.42 7.64 -2.88
N VAL A 27 1.76 8.69 -3.34
CA VAL A 27 0.46 8.60 -4.01
C VAL A 27 0.67 8.92 -5.48
N ALA A 28 0.38 7.95 -6.35
CA ALA A 28 0.46 8.13 -7.80
C ALA A 28 -0.90 8.54 -8.34
N ASN A 29 -0.95 9.67 -9.04
CA ASN A 29 -2.19 10.24 -9.55
C ASN A 29 -2.34 9.96 -11.04
N LYS A 30 -3.58 9.60 -11.44
CA LYS A 30 -3.97 9.47 -12.84
C LYS A 30 -4.93 10.61 -13.15
N ASN A 31 -4.54 11.51 -14.07
CA ASN A 31 -5.35 12.67 -14.43
C ASN A 31 -5.74 13.52 -13.21
N GLY A 32 -4.80 13.69 -12.28
CA GLY A 32 -5.00 14.48 -11.08
C GLY A 32 -5.77 13.79 -9.97
N VAL A 33 -6.18 12.53 -10.18
CA VAL A 33 -6.94 11.77 -9.19
C VAL A 33 -6.06 10.66 -8.59
N PRO A 34 -5.99 10.53 -7.26
CA PRO A 34 -5.21 9.45 -6.65
C PRO A 34 -5.65 8.08 -7.14
N ALA A 35 -4.71 7.28 -7.60
CA ALA A 35 -4.97 5.94 -8.13
C ALA A 35 -4.29 4.83 -7.34
N LEU A 36 -3.01 5.03 -7.01
CA LEU A 36 -2.19 4.03 -6.34
C LEU A 36 -1.49 4.63 -5.14
N VAL A 37 -1.18 3.77 -4.17
CA VAL A 37 -0.31 4.11 -3.04
C VAL A 37 0.84 3.13 -3.01
N LEU A 38 2.06 3.66 -2.83
CA LEU A 38 3.28 2.88 -2.75
C LEU A 38 4.00 3.20 -1.46
N MET A 39 4.57 2.18 -0.82
CA MET A 39 5.31 2.34 0.42
C MET A 39 6.24 1.17 0.63
N SER A 40 7.26 1.34 1.47
CA SER A 40 8.09 0.24 1.90
C SER A 40 7.32 -0.63 2.89
N ARG A 41 7.81 -1.85 3.11
CA ARG A 41 7.27 -2.72 4.16
C ARG A 41 7.33 -2.06 5.52
N GLU A 42 8.43 -1.36 5.81
CA GLU A 42 8.60 -0.64 7.07
C GLU A 42 7.54 0.43 7.28
N VAL A 43 7.29 1.23 6.24
CA VAL A 43 6.25 2.26 6.28
C VAL A 43 4.87 1.62 6.43
N TYR A 44 4.62 0.52 5.72
CA TYR A 44 3.37 -0.22 5.86
C TYR A 44 3.14 -0.66 7.31
N ILE A 45 4.16 -1.24 7.94
CA ILE A 45 4.06 -1.69 9.34
C ILE A 45 3.80 -0.50 10.27
N THR A 46 4.45 0.64 10.03
CA THR A 46 4.24 1.84 10.83
C THR A 46 2.80 2.34 10.73
N HIS A 47 2.20 2.31 9.52
CA HIS A 47 0.83 2.80 9.32
C HIS A 47 -0.24 1.81 9.78
N PHE A 48 0.01 0.51 9.66
CA PHE A 48 -1.02 -0.51 9.85
C PHE A 48 -0.65 -1.56 10.89
N GLY A 49 0.63 -1.66 11.26
CA GLY A 49 1.10 -2.73 12.13
C GLY A 49 0.81 -2.54 13.61
N GLU A 50 0.49 -1.33 14.02
CA GLU A 50 0.19 -1.04 15.43
C GLU A 50 -1.10 -1.67 15.91
N VAL A 51 -1.92 -2.15 15.00
CA VAL A 51 -3.18 -2.82 15.32
C VAL A 51 -3.07 -4.31 14.99
N THR A 52 -1.88 -4.86 15.14
CA THR A 52 -1.63 -6.29 14.99
C THR A 52 -1.73 -7.01 16.33
N ASP A 53 -2.65 -6.60 17.19
CA ASP A 53 -2.96 -7.39 18.36
C ASP A 53 -3.84 -8.58 17.93
N ASN A 54 -4.02 -9.53 18.84
CA ASN A 54 -4.76 -10.73 18.53
C ASN A 54 -6.21 -10.45 18.11
N ALA A 55 -6.79 -9.37 18.62
CA ALA A 55 -8.15 -9.00 18.27
C ALA A 55 -8.27 -8.58 16.82
N TYR A 56 -7.32 -7.76 16.33
CA TYR A 56 -7.27 -7.35 14.94
C TYR A 56 -7.09 -8.55 14.00
N ILE A 57 -6.13 -9.40 14.31
CA ILE A 57 -5.84 -10.59 13.50
C ILE A 57 -7.05 -11.50 13.42
N ASN A 58 -7.74 -11.69 14.53
CA ASN A 58 -8.90 -12.56 14.59
C ASN A 58 -10.11 -11.99 13.87
N MET A 59 -10.30 -10.67 13.89
CA MET A 59 -11.45 -10.02 13.28
C MET A 59 -11.29 -9.81 11.78
N ARG A 60 -10.07 -9.65 11.29
CA ARG A 60 -9.83 -9.27 9.91
C ARG A 60 -8.70 -10.06 9.27
N ARG A 61 -8.76 -11.38 9.36
CA ARG A 61 -7.79 -12.26 8.68
C ARG A 61 -7.70 -11.98 7.18
N ASP A 62 -8.82 -11.57 6.59
CA ASP A 62 -8.93 -11.28 5.16
C ASP A 62 -8.31 -9.95 4.77
N VAL A 63 -8.09 -9.04 5.71
CA VAL A 63 -7.54 -7.71 5.41
C VAL A 63 -6.05 -7.75 5.14
N GLU A 64 -5.37 -8.75 5.68
CA GLU A 64 -3.95 -8.97 5.41
C GLU A 64 -3.73 -9.79 4.14
N LEU A 65 -4.69 -9.79 3.23
CA LEU A 65 -4.53 -10.48 1.97
C LEU A 65 -3.42 -9.83 1.17
N VAL A 66 -2.38 -10.62 0.92
CA VAL A 66 -1.26 -10.23 0.11
C VAL A 66 -1.42 -10.97 -1.22
N ALA A 67 -1.48 -10.21 -2.30
CA ALA A 67 -1.63 -10.77 -3.63
C ALA A 67 -0.32 -11.39 -4.10
N GLU A 68 -0.38 -12.11 -5.22
CA GLU A 68 0.82 -12.57 -5.91
C GLU A 68 1.74 -11.40 -6.19
N PRO A 69 3.05 -11.54 -5.92
CA PRO A 69 4.00 -10.47 -6.20
C PRO A 69 4.08 -10.15 -7.69
N ILE A 70 4.39 -8.88 -7.99
CA ILE A 70 4.69 -8.45 -9.35
C ILE A 70 6.15 -8.02 -9.44
N LEU A 71 6.71 -8.11 -10.65
CA LEU A 71 8.09 -7.68 -10.88
C LEU A 71 8.12 -6.16 -11.08
N ILE A 72 9.14 -5.51 -10.53
CA ILE A 72 9.26 -4.04 -10.61
C ILE A 72 9.30 -3.53 -12.05
N ARG A 73 9.77 -4.34 -13.00
CA ARG A 73 9.79 -3.95 -14.42
C ARG A 73 8.40 -3.63 -14.97
N ILE A 74 7.33 -4.12 -14.34
CA ILE A 74 5.95 -3.81 -14.75
C ILE A 74 5.67 -2.32 -14.60
N PHE A 75 6.41 -1.62 -13.75
CA PHE A 75 6.29 -0.18 -13.58
C PHE A 75 6.64 0.61 -14.84
N ASN A 76 7.32 -0.01 -15.81
CA ASN A 76 7.53 0.59 -17.14
C ASN A 76 6.23 0.75 -17.92
N ASN A 77 5.17 0.06 -17.49
CA ASN A 77 3.81 0.22 -18.01
C ASN A 77 2.87 0.60 -16.86
N PRO A 78 2.80 1.88 -16.48
CA PRO A 78 1.99 2.31 -15.34
C PRO A 78 0.51 1.94 -15.44
N ALA A 79 -0.06 1.96 -16.65
CA ALA A 79 -1.46 1.56 -16.84
C ALA A 79 -1.70 0.11 -16.45
N GLU A 80 -0.72 -0.76 -16.68
CA GLU A 80 -0.80 -2.17 -16.29
C GLU A 80 -0.76 -2.32 -14.78
N VAL A 81 0.04 -1.50 -14.09
CA VAL A 81 0.08 -1.51 -12.62
C VAL A 81 -1.30 -1.14 -12.05
N VAL A 82 -1.93 -0.12 -12.60
CA VAL A 82 -3.28 0.29 -12.19
C VAL A 82 -4.28 -0.85 -12.40
N ARG A 83 -4.23 -1.48 -13.58
CA ARG A 83 -5.13 -2.60 -13.92
C ARG A 83 -4.99 -3.74 -12.91
N ILE A 84 -3.75 -4.13 -12.61
CA ILE A 84 -3.48 -5.20 -11.64
C ILE A 84 -4.03 -4.83 -10.27
N CYS A 85 -3.80 -3.61 -9.81
CA CYS A 85 -4.28 -3.14 -8.51
C CYS A 85 -5.81 -3.10 -8.45
N GLU A 86 -6.47 -2.69 -9.53
CA GLU A 86 -7.92 -2.67 -9.59
C GLU A 86 -8.53 -4.07 -9.57
N GLU A 87 -7.89 -5.03 -10.23
CA GLU A 87 -8.30 -6.43 -10.19
C GLU A 87 -8.09 -7.05 -8.80
N GLN A 88 -7.15 -6.51 -8.03
CA GLN A 88 -6.78 -6.99 -6.70
C GLN A 88 -7.24 -6.00 -5.63
N THR A 89 -8.40 -5.38 -5.80
CA THR A 89 -8.96 -4.47 -4.80
C THR A 89 -9.02 -5.14 -3.43
N GLY A 90 -8.52 -4.46 -2.40
CA GLY A 90 -8.45 -4.99 -1.06
C GLY A 90 -7.13 -5.68 -0.73
N TYR A 91 -6.29 -5.95 -1.74
CA TYR A 91 -5.01 -6.63 -1.56
C TYR A 91 -3.84 -5.66 -1.57
N ILE A 92 -2.80 -6.03 -0.82
CA ILE A 92 -1.48 -5.41 -0.92
C ILE A 92 -0.68 -6.24 -1.92
N ILE A 93 0.00 -5.59 -2.83
CA ILE A 93 0.77 -6.28 -3.87
C ILE A 93 2.26 -6.04 -3.62
N PRO A 94 3.02 -7.08 -3.25
CA PRO A 94 4.47 -6.95 -3.14
C PRO A 94 5.10 -6.75 -4.51
N VAL A 95 6.11 -5.88 -4.57
CA VAL A 95 6.86 -5.62 -5.79
C VAL A 95 8.27 -6.17 -5.60
N LEU A 96 8.70 -7.04 -6.51
CA LEU A 96 9.98 -7.73 -6.42
C LEU A 96 11.03 -7.11 -7.34
N ARG A 97 12.23 -6.96 -6.81
CA ARG A 97 13.43 -6.67 -7.58
C ARG A 97 14.45 -7.76 -7.23
N ASN A 98 14.89 -8.51 -8.24
CA ASN A 98 15.85 -9.61 -8.04
C ASN A 98 15.37 -10.60 -6.96
N GLY A 99 14.08 -10.92 -6.97
CA GLY A 99 13.50 -11.91 -6.06
C GLY A 99 13.25 -11.43 -4.63
N VAL A 100 13.48 -10.14 -4.36
CA VAL A 100 13.29 -9.55 -3.01
C VAL A 100 12.19 -8.52 -3.05
N ASP A 101 11.31 -8.55 -2.03
CA ASP A 101 10.28 -7.52 -1.85
C ASP A 101 10.95 -6.18 -1.59
N VAL A 102 10.76 -5.22 -2.49
CA VAL A 102 11.35 -3.89 -2.31
C VAL A 102 10.34 -2.86 -1.83
N ILE A 103 9.11 -2.92 -2.32
CA ILE A 103 8.03 -2.02 -1.91
C ILE A 103 6.70 -2.75 -2.02
N TYR A 104 5.66 -2.14 -1.47
CA TYR A 104 4.28 -2.59 -1.64
C TYR A 104 3.52 -1.55 -2.45
N VAL A 105 2.59 -2.01 -3.28
CA VAL A 105 1.68 -1.16 -4.03
C VAL A 105 0.25 -1.64 -3.79
N MET A 106 -0.67 -0.69 -3.73
CA MET A 106 -2.09 -1.00 -3.60
C MET A 106 -2.91 0.09 -4.26
N GLU A 107 -4.16 -0.21 -4.55
CA GLU A 107 -5.11 0.77 -5.01
C GLU A 107 -5.33 1.82 -3.90
N TYR A 108 -5.45 3.10 -4.28
CA TYR A 108 -5.68 4.17 -3.30
C TYR A 108 -6.93 3.91 -2.45
N ARG A 109 -7.97 3.35 -3.05
CA ARG A 109 -9.18 2.95 -2.36
C ARG A 109 -8.90 1.93 -1.26
N THR A 110 -8.06 0.93 -1.55
CA THR A 110 -7.65 -0.08 -0.58
C THR A 110 -6.95 0.55 0.61
N TYR A 111 -6.03 1.49 0.35
CA TYR A 111 -5.33 2.23 1.40
C TYR A 111 -6.30 2.99 2.30
N GLN A 112 -7.26 3.70 1.70
CA GLN A 112 -8.24 4.47 2.46
C GLN A 112 -9.15 3.58 3.31
N GLU A 113 -9.62 2.48 2.76
CA GLU A 113 -10.47 1.54 3.47
C GLU A 113 -9.75 0.93 4.67
N ARG A 114 -8.48 0.56 4.52
CA ARG A 114 -7.68 0.05 5.64
C ARG A 114 -7.46 1.09 6.71
N LYS A 115 -7.13 2.31 6.31
CA LYS A 115 -6.94 3.42 7.24
C LYS A 115 -8.20 3.74 8.03
N ASN A 116 -9.35 3.77 7.36
CA ASN A 116 -10.64 4.04 8.00
C ASN A 116 -11.02 2.90 8.96
N TYR A 117 -10.79 1.67 8.56
CA TYR A 117 -11.06 0.51 9.41
C TYR A 117 -10.25 0.57 10.70
N LEU A 118 -8.96 0.87 10.63
CA LEU A 118 -8.12 0.98 11.82
C LEU A 118 -8.60 2.10 12.74
N LYS A 119 -9.04 3.21 12.18
CA LYS A 119 -9.58 4.32 12.94
C LYS A 119 -10.86 3.91 13.69
N GLU A 120 -11.75 3.19 13.01
CA GLU A 120 -12.98 2.67 13.63
C GLU A 120 -12.65 1.68 14.75
N LEU A 121 -11.72 0.78 14.52
CA LEU A 121 -11.29 -0.20 15.51
C LEU A 121 -10.72 0.48 16.76
N TYR A 122 -9.88 1.50 16.56
CA TYR A 122 -9.32 2.29 17.65
C TYR A 122 -10.43 2.96 18.47
N ASN A 123 -11.41 3.57 17.79
CA ASN A 123 -12.54 4.21 18.47
C ASN A 123 -13.37 3.21 19.26
N MET A 124 -13.57 2.02 18.75
CA MET A 124 -14.27 0.94 19.47
C MET A 124 -13.53 0.53 20.72
N GLN A 125 -12.20 0.42 20.65
CA GLN A 125 -11.37 0.08 21.81
C GLN A 125 -11.44 1.15 22.90
N ILE A 126 -11.45 2.42 22.52
CA ILE A 126 -11.60 3.53 23.46
C ILE A 126 -12.95 3.48 24.14
N LYS A 127 -14.03 3.25 23.39
CA LYS A 127 -15.39 3.17 23.93
C LYS A 127 -15.55 2.01 24.90
N SER A 128 -14.91 0.87 24.63
CA SER A 128 -15.02 -0.30 25.49
C SER A 128 -14.25 -0.15 26.82
N LYS A 129 -13.34 0.80 26.92
CA LYS A 129 -12.60 1.09 28.13
C LYS A 129 -13.31 2.09 29.05
N ASN A 130 -14.32 2.72 28.55
CA ASN A 130 -15.13 3.68 29.29
C ASN A 130 -16.41 3.02 29.79
#